data_cf31b89a05898efad5e8c903888edc3c
#
_entry.id   cf31b89a05898efad5e8c903888edc3c
#
_cell.length_a   1.000
_cell.length_b   1.000
_cell.length_c   1.000
_cell.angle_alpha   90.00
_cell.angle_beta   90.00
_cell.angle_gamma   90.00
#
_symmetry.space_group_name_H-M   'P 1'
#
loop_
_entity.id
_entity.type
_entity.pdbx_description
1 polymer ?
#
loop_
_entity_poly.entity_id
_entity_poly.type
_entity_poly.pdbx_seq_one_letter_code
_entity_poly.pdbx_strand_id
1 'polypeptide(L)'
;MAQADPDIAALFAPLPPAQASNVVLSEAREVLGHLHRPIDAELWGSDIIGALSDGTHGADVPDIMAELTASLVPAAEESATPEALALLRILAAIGSPALTAAAAEAAERVTAGGVADPDWAAAIGSPTVGKCWHYGDVGGRQESITVSFGYGDAEHALSVLIDHGRGGKIKDAWVDDAEGLLDKTWMAAENDPLIVFEPIEPADARARLENAVAAGECPS
;
A
#
# COMPACT_ATOMS: atom_id res chain seq x y z
N MET A 1 1.17 -4.57 -10.45
CA MET A 1 1.43 -3.13 -10.28
C MET A 1 0.13 -2.42 -10.61
N ALA A 2 -0.61 -2.01 -9.59
CA ALA A 2 -1.61 -0.99 -9.82
C ALA A 2 -0.83 0.16 -10.46
N GLN A 3 -1.18 0.50 -11.67
CA GLN A 3 -0.57 1.60 -12.38
C GLN A 3 -1.05 2.84 -11.62
N ALA A 4 -0.12 3.54 -10.94
CA ALA A 4 -0.43 4.82 -10.31
C ALA A 4 -1.21 5.65 -11.33
N ASP A 5 -2.23 6.35 -10.88
CA ASP A 5 -3.00 7.24 -11.74
C ASP A 5 -2.01 8.11 -12.52
N PRO A 6 -2.03 8.08 -13.87
CA PRO A 6 -1.06 8.82 -14.68
C PRO A 6 -1.03 10.32 -14.37
N ASP A 7 -2.11 10.85 -13.81
CA ASP A 7 -2.15 12.25 -13.36
C ASP A 7 -1.33 12.46 -12.08
N ILE A 8 -1.29 11.49 -11.15
CA ILE A 8 -0.46 11.57 -9.94
C ILE A 8 1.01 11.42 -10.31
N ALA A 9 1.38 10.45 -11.14
CA ALA A 9 2.77 10.27 -11.58
C ALA A 9 3.34 11.50 -12.31
N ALA A 10 2.50 12.23 -13.06
CA ALA A 10 2.92 13.45 -13.74
C ALA A 10 3.23 14.61 -12.78
N LEU A 11 2.65 14.63 -11.57
CA LEU A 11 2.92 15.65 -10.56
C LEU A 11 4.33 15.54 -9.95
N PHE A 12 4.94 14.34 -10.01
CA PHE A 12 6.23 14.04 -9.38
C PHE A 12 7.39 13.87 -10.37
N ALA A 13 7.23 14.24 -11.65
CA ALA A 13 8.35 14.29 -12.60
C ALA A 13 9.51 15.09 -11.99
N PRO A 14 10.76 14.65 -12.07
CA PRO A 14 11.88 14.80 -11.13
C PRO A 14 11.90 16.14 -10.39
N LEU A 15 11.15 16.21 -9.30
CA LEU A 15 11.10 17.38 -8.44
C LEU A 15 12.19 17.28 -7.36
N PRO A 16 12.83 18.40 -6.97
CA PRO A 16 13.64 18.42 -5.76
C PRO A 16 12.81 18.02 -4.52
N PRO A 17 13.40 17.35 -3.53
CA PRO A 17 12.70 16.79 -2.37
C PRO A 17 11.74 17.73 -1.65
N ALA A 18 12.19 18.96 -1.39
CA ALA A 18 11.37 19.98 -0.76
C ALA A 18 10.14 20.39 -1.60
N GLN A 19 10.23 20.28 -2.93
CA GLN A 19 9.09 20.52 -3.81
C GLN A 19 8.14 19.34 -3.82
N ALA A 20 8.65 18.11 -3.81
CA ALA A 20 7.84 16.90 -3.69
C ALA A 20 7.01 16.91 -2.41
N SER A 21 7.60 17.27 -1.26
CA SER A 21 6.86 17.41 0.01
C SER A 21 5.73 18.43 -0.07
N ASN A 22 5.95 19.57 -0.72
CA ASN A 22 4.90 20.58 -0.90
C ASN A 22 3.76 20.10 -1.80
N VAL A 23 4.08 19.34 -2.87
CA VAL A 23 3.07 18.75 -3.75
C VAL A 23 2.23 17.72 -2.97
N VAL A 24 2.87 16.82 -2.22
CA VAL A 24 2.14 15.84 -1.38
C VAL A 24 1.23 16.53 -0.37
N LEU A 25 1.72 17.57 0.31
CA LEU A 25 0.90 18.33 1.27
C LEU A 25 -0.26 19.09 0.59
N SER A 26 -0.08 19.55 -0.63
CA SER A 26 -1.16 20.18 -1.40
C SER A 26 -2.22 19.17 -1.76
N GLU A 27 -1.82 18.02 -2.29
CA GLU A 27 -2.71 16.91 -2.62
C GLU A 27 -3.45 16.37 -1.40
N ALA A 28 -2.73 16.21 -0.27
CA ALA A 28 -3.33 15.81 1.00
C ALA A 28 -4.47 16.76 1.44
N ARG A 29 -4.31 18.08 1.27
CA ARG A 29 -5.35 19.06 1.60
C ARG A 29 -6.59 18.93 0.73
N GLU A 30 -6.43 18.52 -0.52
CA GLU A 30 -7.55 18.37 -1.45
C GLU A 30 -8.32 17.07 -1.24
N VAL A 31 -7.62 16.00 -0.84
CA VAL A 31 -8.17 14.63 -0.82
C VAL A 31 -8.51 14.15 0.59
N LEU A 32 -7.60 14.28 1.56
CA LEU A 32 -7.71 13.57 2.84
C LEU A 32 -8.88 14.02 3.72
N GLY A 33 -9.33 15.25 3.57
CA GLY A 33 -10.53 15.75 4.27
C GLY A 33 -11.84 15.08 3.83
N HIS A 34 -11.82 14.34 2.72
CA HIS A 34 -12.99 13.66 2.14
C HIS A 34 -12.95 12.14 2.31
N LEU A 35 -11.86 11.58 2.85
CA LEU A 35 -11.74 10.15 3.08
C LEU A 35 -12.40 9.75 4.40
N HIS A 36 -13.23 8.71 4.35
CA HIS A 36 -13.98 8.21 5.51
C HIS A 36 -13.66 6.76 5.86
N ARG A 37 -12.96 6.02 4.99
CA ARG A 37 -12.63 4.61 5.22
C ARG A 37 -11.11 4.43 5.33
N PRO A 38 -10.64 3.56 6.25
CA PRO A 38 -9.21 3.28 6.38
C PRO A 38 -8.57 2.81 5.07
N ILE A 39 -9.26 1.94 4.32
CA ILE A 39 -8.75 1.40 3.05
C ILE A 39 -8.51 2.50 2.00
N ASP A 40 -9.38 3.50 1.90
CA ASP A 40 -9.20 4.61 0.95
C ASP A 40 -7.94 5.42 1.30
N ALA A 41 -7.69 5.61 2.60
CA ALA A 41 -6.50 6.31 3.09
C ALA A 41 -5.22 5.51 2.81
N GLU A 42 -5.24 4.19 3.00
CA GLU A 42 -4.10 3.31 2.70
C GLU A 42 -3.81 3.26 1.20
N LEU A 43 -4.84 3.13 0.35
CA LEU A 43 -4.68 3.12 -1.10
C LEU A 43 -4.10 4.46 -1.59
N TRP A 44 -4.67 5.58 -1.14
CA TRP A 44 -4.13 6.90 -1.49
C TRP A 44 -2.66 7.05 -1.06
N GLY A 45 -2.31 6.63 0.15
CA GLY A 45 -0.93 6.68 0.62
C GLY A 45 0.01 5.78 -0.18
N SER A 46 -0.46 4.59 -0.57
CA SER A 46 0.30 3.66 -1.42
C SER A 46 0.54 4.23 -2.81
N ASP A 47 -0.45 4.91 -3.40
CA ASP A 47 -0.33 5.58 -4.70
C ASP A 47 0.68 6.72 -4.64
N ILE A 48 0.69 7.53 -3.57
CA ILE A 48 1.68 8.59 -3.36
C ILE A 48 3.10 8.01 -3.26
N ILE A 49 3.30 6.98 -2.45
CA ILE A 49 4.61 6.33 -2.30
C ILE A 49 5.06 5.71 -3.64
N GLY A 50 4.15 5.05 -4.35
CA GLY A 50 4.40 4.48 -5.68
C GLY A 50 4.81 5.54 -6.70
N ALA A 51 4.06 6.65 -6.77
CA ALA A 51 4.33 7.75 -7.69
C ALA A 51 5.70 8.42 -7.41
N LEU A 52 6.07 8.59 -6.15
CA LEU A 52 7.39 9.08 -5.76
C LEU A 52 8.51 8.11 -6.19
N SER A 53 8.26 6.79 -6.05
CA SER A 53 9.22 5.76 -6.46
C SER A 53 9.42 5.71 -7.97
N ASP A 54 8.36 5.85 -8.76
CA ASP A 54 8.41 5.86 -10.23
C ASP A 54 9.05 7.15 -10.78
N GLY A 55 8.84 8.28 -10.11
CA GLY A 55 9.39 9.59 -10.51
C GLY A 55 10.89 9.72 -10.31
N THR A 56 11.48 8.93 -9.44
CA THR A 56 12.92 8.94 -9.14
C THR A 56 13.66 7.87 -9.94
N HIS A 57 13.79 8.06 -11.25
CA HIS A 57 14.50 7.12 -12.15
C HIS A 57 15.87 6.72 -11.58
N GLY A 58 15.94 5.55 -10.92
CA GLY A 58 17.17 4.94 -10.41
C GLY A 58 17.49 5.19 -8.93
N ALA A 59 16.62 5.82 -8.15
CA ALA A 59 16.76 5.84 -6.69
C ALA A 59 16.17 4.55 -6.10
N ASP A 60 16.87 3.96 -5.14
CA ASP A 60 16.35 2.81 -4.42
C ASP A 60 15.19 3.21 -3.49
N VAL A 61 14.19 2.34 -3.32
CA VAL A 61 13.04 2.55 -2.41
C VAL A 61 13.47 2.97 -1.00
N PRO A 62 14.55 2.40 -0.40
CA PRO A 62 15.07 2.88 0.88
C PRO A 62 15.45 4.35 0.91
N ASP A 63 16.01 4.89 -0.17
CA ASP A 63 16.41 6.30 -0.27
C ASP A 63 15.18 7.21 -0.27
N ILE A 64 14.12 6.82 -0.96
CA ILE A 64 12.84 7.53 -0.99
C ILE A 64 12.21 7.57 0.41
N MET A 65 12.19 6.42 1.10
CA MET A 65 11.66 6.34 2.46
C MET A 65 12.45 7.20 3.45
N ALA A 66 13.78 7.23 3.31
CA ALA A 66 14.64 8.10 4.12
C ALA A 66 14.36 9.58 3.85
N GLU A 67 14.13 9.93 2.59
CA GLU A 67 13.81 11.29 2.19
C GLU A 67 12.43 11.74 2.68
N LEU A 68 11.40 10.91 2.56
CA LEU A 68 10.07 11.17 3.14
C LEU A 68 10.17 11.40 4.65
N THR A 69 10.97 10.59 5.34
CA THR A 69 11.20 10.73 6.78
C THR A 69 11.87 12.08 7.10
N ALA A 70 12.84 12.50 6.30
CA ALA A 70 13.63 13.70 6.57
C ALA A 70 12.94 15.01 6.13
N SER A 71 12.06 14.98 5.14
CA SER A 71 11.48 16.19 4.56
C SER A 71 9.96 16.29 4.74
N LEU A 72 9.21 15.24 4.41
CA LEU A 72 7.74 15.27 4.42
C LEU A 72 7.18 15.24 5.85
N VAL A 73 7.73 14.39 6.72
CA VAL A 73 7.25 14.29 8.10
C VAL A 73 7.39 15.61 8.86
N PRO A 74 8.56 16.29 8.86
CA PRO A 74 8.66 17.61 9.50
C PRO A 74 7.75 18.67 8.88
N ALA A 75 7.61 18.68 7.56
CA ALA A 75 6.74 19.66 6.88
C ALA A 75 5.26 19.43 7.21
N ALA A 76 4.81 18.19 7.34
CA ALA A 76 3.46 17.86 7.77
C ALA A 76 3.24 18.25 9.25
N GLU A 77 4.20 17.98 10.12
CA GLU A 77 4.15 18.39 11.52
C GLU A 77 4.06 19.93 11.67
N GLU A 78 4.89 20.68 10.94
CA GLU A 78 4.86 22.14 10.96
C GLU A 78 3.55 22.71 10.42
N SER A 79 2.94 22.07 9.43
CA SER A 79 1.65 22.46 8.88
C SER A 79 0.52 22.37 9.91
N ALA A 80 0.53 21.36 10.78
CA ALA A 80 -0.39 21.13 11.90
C ALA A 80 -1.88 21.30 11.52
N THR A 81 -2.27 20.88 10.31
CA THR A 81 -3.67 20.85 9.86
C THR A 81 -4.28 19.45 10.00
N PRO A 82 -5.62 19.30 9.99
CA PRO A 82 -6.26 17.99 10.01
C PRO A 82 -5.77 17.05 8.89
N GLU A 83 -5.56 17.56 7.68
CA GLU A 83 -5.10 16.80 6.53
C GLU A 83 -3.61 16.41 6.69
N ALA A 84 -2.79 17.26 7.28
CA ALA A 84 -1.41 16.95 7.59
C ALA A 84 -1.31 15.86 8.67
N LEU A 85 -2.18 15.90 9.69
CA LEU A 85 -2.30 14.83 10.67
C LEU A 85 -2.77 13.52 10.02
N ALA A 86 -3.76 13.58 9.14
CA ALA A 86 -4.21 12.42 8.37
C ALA A 86 -3.07 11.80 7.55
N LEU A 87 -2.28 12.62 6.86
CA LEU A 87 -1.08 12.17 6.14
C LEU A 87 -0.08 11.47 7.08
N LEU A 88 0.21 12.05 8.25
CA LEU A 88 1.11 11.43 9.23
C LEU A 88 0.58 10.06 9.71
N ARG A 89 -0.73 9.92 9.94
CA ARG A 89 -1.36 8.63 10.31
C ARG A 89 -1.23 7.60 9.20
N ILE A 90 -1.39 8.01 7.94
CA ILE A 90 -1.17 7.13 6.77
C ILE A 90 0.29 6.66 6.71
N LEU A 91 1.25 7.58 6.77
CA LEU A 91 2.67 7.23 6.71
C LEU A 91 3.10 6.34 7.89
N ALA A 92 2.48 6.51 9.05
CA ALA A 92 2.69 5.64 10.20
C ALA A 92 2.15 4.21 9.99
N ALA A 93 1.12 4.03 9.17
CA ALA A 93 0.52 2.72 8.90
C ALA A 93 1.24 1.92 7.80
N ILE A 94 1.68 2.60 6.72
CA ILE A 94 2.18 1.94 5.51
C ILE A 94 3.68 2.17 5.23
N GLY A 95 4.35 2.98 6.04
CA GLY A 95 5.76 3.34 5.84
C GLY A 95 6.76 2.22 6.17
N SER A 96 8.02 2.45 5.85
CA SER A 96 9.13 1.66 6.39
C SER A 96 9.22 1.83 7.92
N PRO A 97 9.90 0.94 8.66
CA PRO A 97 9.97 1.06 10.13
C PRO A 97 10.44 2.43 10.63
N ALA A 98 11.39 3.06 9.93
CA ALA A 98 11.89 4.39 10.29
C ALA A 98 10.85 5.49 10.02
N LEU A 99 10.20 5.44 8.85
CA LEU A 99 9.13 6.38 8.48
C LEU A 99 7.91 6.23 9.39
N THR A 100 7.50 5.00 9.67
CA THR A 100 6.42 4.67 10.62
C THR A 100 6.67 5.30 11.99
N ALA A 101 7.85 5.10 12.57
CA ALA A 101 8.18 5.65 13.88
C ALA A 101 8.16 7.19 13.87
N ALA A 102 8.83 7.81 12.90
CA ALA A 102 8.89 9.27 12.81
C ALA A 102 7.51 9.90 12.58
N ALA A 103 6.70 9.33 11.69
CA ALA A 103 5.36 9.81 11.40
C ALA A 103 4.41 9.65 12.60
N ALA A 104 4.49 8.52 13.32
CA ALA A 104 3.70 8.29 14.52
C ALA A 104 4.04 9.33 15.62
N GLU A 105 5.33 9.57 15.88
CA GLU A 105 5.75 10.57 16.86
C GLU A 105 5.30 11.98 16.47
N ALA A 106 5.40 12.35 15.19
CA ALA A 106 4.94 13.64 14.70
C ALA A 106 3.42 13.78 14.84
N ALA A 107 2.66 12.74 14.50
CA ALA A 107 1.21 12.72 14.66
C ALA A 107 0.77 12.94 16.12
N GLU A 108 1.46 12.30 17.07
CA GLU A 108 1.18 12.51 18.50
C GLU A 108 1.46 13.96 18.94
N ARG A 109 2.50 14.60 18.42
CA ARG A 109 2.79 16.01 18.73
C ARG A 109 1.73 16.94 18.15
N VAL A 110 1.26 16.69 16.93
CA VAL A 110 0.19 17.46 16.27
C VAL A 110 -1.12 17.29 17.03
N THR A 111 -1.47 16.06 17.43
CA THR A 111 -2.67 15.78 18.24
C THR A 111 -2.59 16.46 19.62
N ALA A 112 -1.44 16.42 20.28
CA ALA A 112 -1.21 17.14 21.53
C ALA A 112 -1.36 18.67 21.38
N GLY A 113 -1.11 19.19 20.16
CA GLY A 113 -1.38 20.58 19.77
C GLY A 113 -2.86 20.93 19.59
N GLY A 114 -3.77 19.94 19.69
CA GLY A 114 -5.21 20.11 19.65
C GLY A 114 -5.86 19.84 18.28
N VAL A 115 -5.12 19.29 17.32
CA VAL A 115 -5.69 18.83 16.05
C VAL A 115 -6.35 17.46 16.28
N ALA A 116 -7.60 17.29 15.82
CA ALA A 116 -8.33 16.03 15.96
C ALA A 116 -7.92 15.02 14.89
N ASP A 117 -7.80 13.75 15.29
CA ASP A 117 -7.61 12.65 14.38
C ASP A 117 -8.81 12.46 13.44
N PRO A 118 -8.60 12.00 12.19
CA PRO A 118 -9.70 11.56 11.35
C PRO A 118 -10.36 10.30 11.92
N ASP A 119 -11.65 10.09 11.64
CA ASP A 119 -12.47 9.01 12.20
C ASP A 119 -11.87 7.60 11.94
N TRP A 120 -11.16 7.42 10.83
CA TRP A 120 -10.54 6.16 10.45
C TRP A 120 -9.15 5.91 11.09
N ALA A 121 -8.56 6.90 11.77
CA ALA A 121 -7.17 6.81 12.26
C ALA A 121 -6.95 5.65 13.24
N ALA A 122 -7.95 5.28 14.03
CA ALA A 122 -7.84 4.17 14.97
C ALA A 122 -7.83 2.78 14.30
N ALA A 123 -8.29 2.68 13.06
CA ALA A 123 -8.43 1.42 12.34
C ALA A 123 -7.34 1.20 11.26
N ILE A 124 -6.75 2.28 10.74
CA ILE A 124 -5.74 2.19 9.67
C ILE A 124 -4.56 1.30 10.09
N GLY A 125 -4.06 0.48 9.18
CA GLY A 125 -2.96 -0.46 9.45
C GLY A 125 -3.34 -1.68 10.29
N SER A 126 -4.62 -1.84 10.66
CA SER A 126 -5.07 -2.91 11.55
C SER A 126 -6.30 -3.64 11.01
N PRO A 127 -6.26 -4.14 9.75
CA PRO A 127 -7.38 -4.88 9.19
C PRO A 127 -7.55 -6.23 9.88
N THR A 128 -8.79 -6.73 9.89
CA THR A 128 -9.05 -8.12 10.22
C THR A 128 -8.78 -8.97 8.99
N VAL A 129 -7.85 -9.91 9.09
CA VAL A 129 -7.54 -10.87 8.02
C VAL A 129 -8.62 -11.95 7.98
N GLY A 130 -9.17 -12.19 6.81
CA GLY A 130 -10.16 -13.21 6.54
C GLY A 130 -9.56 -14.47 5.92
N LYS A 131 -10.20 -14.96 4.85
CA LYS A 131 -9.78 -16.17 4.14
C LYS A 131 -8.67 -15.87 3.13
N CYS A 132 -7.90 -16.92 2.82
CA CYS A 132 -6.83 -16.83 1.83
C CYS A 132 -7.00 -17.91 0.75
N TRP A 133 -6.56 -17.58 -0.47
CA TRP A 133 -6.63 -18.47 -1.62
C TRP A 133 -5.34 -18.43 -2.43
N HIS A 134 -5.04 -19.57 -3.00
CA HIS A 134 -4.02 -19.76 -4.01
C HIS A 134 -4.70 -19.90 -5.38
N TYR A 135 -4.22 -19.16 -6.36
CA TYR A 135 -4.56 -19.29 -7.77
C TYR A 135 -3.26 -19.43 -8.57
N GLY A 136 -3.11 -20.47 -9.35
CA GLY A 136 -1.86 -20.69 -10.10
C GLY A 136 -1.99 -21.69 -11.21
N ASP A 137 -1.02 -21.72 -12.13
CA ASP A 137 -0.93 -22.74 -13.15
C ASP A 137 -0.31 -24.03 -12.60
N VAL A 138 -0.73 -25.20 -13.13
CA VAL A 138 -0.20 -26.52 -12.73
C VAL A 138 1.31 -26.66 -12.98
N GLY A 139 1.91 -25.81 -13.77
CA GLY A 139 3.36 -25.76 -14.04
C GLY A 139 4.13 -24.96 -13.00
N GLY A 140 3.44 -24.26 -12.08
CA GLY A 140 4.06 -23.49 -10.99
C GLY A 140 4.93 -22.32 -11.45
N ARG A 141 4.64 -21.74 -12.61
CA ARG A 141 5.42 -20.62 -13.16
C ARG A 141 4.97 -19.28 -12.58
N GLN A 142 3.69 -19.15 -12.35
CA GLN A 142 3.08 -17.99 -11.72
C GLN A 142 2.01 -18.44 -10.74
N GLU A 143 1.89 -17.72 -9.64
CA GLU A 143 0.80 -17.89 -8.68
C GLU A 143 0.29 -16.52 -8.22
N SER A 144 -0.98 -16.45 -7.86
CA SER A 144 -1.55 -15.32 -7.13
C SER A 144 -1.96 -15.79 -5.74
N ILE A 145 -1.54 -15.04 -4.74
CA ILE A 145 -2.01 -15.20 -3.36
C ILE A 145 -3.04 -14.12 -3.12
N THR A 146 -4.27 -14.54 -2.86
CA THR A 146 -5.38 -13.64 -2.55
C THR A 146 -5.72 -13.74 -1.07
N VAL A 147 -5.79 -12.59 -0.40
CA VAL A 147 -6.11 -12.49 1.03
C VAL A 147 -7.32 -11.57 1.18
N SER A 148 -8.44 -12.07 1.74
CA SER A 148 -9.51 -11.18 2.15
C SER A 148 -9.18 -10.51 3.47
N PHE A 149 -9.60 -9.26 3.59
CA PHE A 149 -9.39 -8.46 4.80
C PHE A 149 -10.49 -7.40 4.91
N GLY A 150 -10.68 -6.87 6.11
CA GLY A 150 -11.73 -5.87 6.30
C GLY A 150 -11.48 -4.92 7.46
N TYR A 151 -12.17 -3.79 7.37
CA TYR A 151 -12.30 -2.77 8.40
C TYR A 151 -13.79 -2.64 8.79
N GLY A 152 -14.22 -3.49 9.75
CA GLY A 152 -15.63 -3.57 10.10
C GLY A 152 -16.46 -4.36 9.09
N ASP A 153 -17.52 -3.75 8.55
CA ASP A 153 -18.51 -4.47 7.71
C ASP A 153 -18.10 -4.58 6.22
N ALA A 154 -17.08 -3.86 5.78
CA ALA A 154 -16.60 -3.91 4.40
C ALA A 154 -15.44 -4.91 4.27
N GLU A 155 -15.59 -5.89 3.36
CA GLU A 155 -14.56 -6.88 3.04
C GLU A 155 -13.92 -6.58 1.69
N HIS A 156 -12.61 -6.56 1.67
CA HIS A 156 -11.77 -6.33 0.50
C HIS A 156 -10.88 -7.56 0.26
N ALA A 157 -10.28 -7.66 -0.90
CA ALA A 157 -9.27 -8.66 -1.19
C ALA A 157 -8.04 -8.02 -1.82
N LEU A 158 -6.87 -8.36 -1.29
CA LEU A 158 -5.57 -8.10 -1.90
C LEU A 158 -5.17 -9.36 -2.66
N SER A 159 -4.87 -9.22 -3.94
CA SER A 159 -4.29 -10.29 -4.75
C SER A 159 -2.88 -9.89 -5.19
N VAL A 160 -1.91 -10.76 -4.96
CA VAL A 160 -0.50 -10.56 -5.29
C VAL A 160 -0.05 -11.62 -6.27
N LEU A 161 0.34 -11.21 -7.47
CA LEU A 161 0.88 -12.08 -8.52
C LEU A 161 2.39 -12.25 -8.34
N ILE A 162 2.83 -13.48 -8.16
CA ILE A 162 4.24 -13.87 -7.98
C ILE A 162 4.72 -14.59 -9.24
N ASP A 163 5.88 -14.21 -9.78
CA ASP A 163 6.50 -14.81 -10.96
C ASP A 163 7.73 -15.63 -10.56
N HIS A 164 7.55 -16.95 -10.49
CA HIS A 164 8.62 -17.90 -10.18
C HIS A 164 9.63 -18.02 -11.31
N GLY A 165 9.26 -17.73 -12.56
CA GLY A 165 10.18 -17.64 -13.69
C GLY A 165 11.19 -16.50 -13.57
N ARG A 166 10.90 -15.55 -12.69
CA ARG A 166 11.76 -14.39 -12.35
C ARG A 166 12.30 -14.46 -10.92
N GLY A 167 12.43 -15.65 -10.35
CA GLY A 167 12.99 -15.85 -9.01
C GLY A 167 12.02 -15.61 -7.87
N GLY A 168 10.71 -15.74 -8.09
CA GLY A 168 9.69 -15.60 -7.05
C GLY A 168 9.37 -14.15 -6.65
N LYS A 169 9.65 -13.21 -7.55
CA LYS A 169 9.38 -11.78 -7.30
C LYS A 169 7.92 -11.43 -7.53
N ILE A 170 7.44 -10.44 -6.80
CA ILE A 170 6.13 -9.84 -7.04
C ILE A 170 6.14 -9.20 -8.43
N LYS A 171 5.18 -9.59 -9.26
CA LYS A 171 4.99 -9.05 -10.60
C LYS A 171 3.91 -7.98 -10.62
N ASP A 172 2.86 -8.18 -9.82
CA ASP A 172 1.72 -7.27 -9.72
C ASP A 172 0.99 -7.46 -8.39
N ALA A 173 0.26 -6.43 -7.96
CA ALA A 173 -0.61 -6.50 -6.80
C ALA A 173 -1.79 -5.55 -7.00
N TRP A 174 -2.99 -5.96 -6.58
CA TRP A 174 -4.19 -5.13 -6.66
C TRP A 174 -5.15 -5.42 -5.52
N VAL A 175 -5.96 -4.43 -5.19
CA VAL A 175 -7.05 -4.53 -4.22
C VAL A 175 -8.37 -4.30 -4.95
N ASP A 176 -9.38 -5.11 -4.61
CA ASP A 176 -10.74 -4.99 -5.13
C ASP A 176 -11.74 -5.40 -4.02
N ASP A 177 -13.04 -5.33 -4.27
CA ASP A 177 -14.01 -5.96 -3.38
C ASP A 177 -13.80 -7.49 -3.38
N ALA A 178 -13.99 -8.11 -2.21
CA ALA A 178 -13.66 -9.52 -2.04
C ALA A 178 -14.56 -10.44 -2.89
N GLU A 179 -15.87 -10.16 -2.95
CA GLU A 179 -16.84 -10.99 -3.68
C GLU A 179 -16.56 -10.96 -5.18
N GLY A 180 -16.45 -9.77 -5.76
CA GLY A 180 -16.21 -9.61 -7.21
C GLY A 180 -14.88 -10.17 -7.68
N LEU A 181 -13.83 -10.07 -6.86
CA LEU A 181 -12.51 -10.62 -7.20
C LEU A 181 -12.52 -12.15 -7.16
N LEU A 182 -13.10 -12.74 -6.12
CA LEU A 182 -13.15 -14.19 -5.95
C LEU A 182 -14.02 -14.85 -7.00
N ASP A 183 -15.17 -14.28 -7.34
CA ASP A 183 -16.04 -14.79 -8.40
C ASP A 183 -15.34 -14.83 -9.75
N LYS A 184 -14.66 -13.76 -10.13
CA LYS A 184 -13.87 -13.70 -11.38
C LYS A 184 -12.78 -14.78 -11.40
N THR A 185 -12.06 -14.94 -10.29
CA THR A 185 -10.97 -15.91 -10.16
C THR A 185 -11.48 -17.35 -10.21
N TRP A 186 -12.59 -17.64 -9.50
CA TRP A 186 -13.26 -18.94 -9.55
C TRP A 186 -13.71 -19.31 -10.96
N MET A 187 -14.41 -18.40 -11.64
CA MET A 187 -14.87 -18.63 -13.02
C MET A 187 -13.71 -18.89 -13.99
N ALA A 188 -12.59 -18.19 -13.82
CA ALA A 188 -11.41 -18.44 -14.62
C ALA A 188 -10.82 -19.83 -14.39
N ALA A 189 -10.76 -20.29 -13.14
CA ALA A 189 -10.24 -21.62 -12.78
C ALA A 189 -11.16 -22.74 -13.28
N GLU A 190 -12.48 -22.59 -13.19
CA GLU A 190 -13.43 -23.61 -13.70
C GLU A 190 -13.34 -23.84 -15.21
N ASN A 191 -12.94 -22.83 -15.98
CA ASN A 191 -12.85 -22.89 -17.42
C ASN A 191 -11.49 -23.35 -17.96
N ASP A 192 -10.47 -23.47 -17.11
CA ASP A 192 -9.12 -23.91 -17.51
C ASP A 192 -8.61 -25.04 -16.60
N PRO A 193 -8.48 -26.29 -17.11
CA PRO A 193 -8.00 -27.43 -16.32
C PRO A 193 -6.50 -27.33 -15.94
N LEU A 194 -5.80 -26.35 -16.47
CA LEU A 194 -4.40 -26.08 -16.11
C LEU A 194 -4.28 -25.08 -14.96
N ILE A 195 -5.39 -24.57 -14.44
CA ILE A 195 -5.43 -23.63 -13.33
C ILE A 195 -5.91 -24.35 -12.07
N VAL A 196 -5.24 -24.06 -10.97
CA VAL A 196 -5.61 -24.48 -9.61
C VAL A 196 -6.13 -23.25 -8.86
N PHE A 197 -7.28 -23.37 -8.23
CA PHE A 197 -7.81 -22.37 -7.30
C PHE A 197 -8.28 -23.09 -6.03
N GLU A 198 -7.60 -22.83 -4.94
CA GLU A 198 -7.86 -23.53 -3.68
C GLU A 198 -7.69 -22.61 -2.45
N PRO A 199 -8.44 -22.85 -1.38
CA PRO A 199 -8.18 -22.15 -0.13
C PRO A 199 -6.85 -22.59 0.48
N ILE A 200 -6.16 -21.64 1.11
CA ILE A 200 -4.93 -21.89 1.88
C ILE A 200 -5.03 -21.27 3.27
N GLU A 201 -4.23 -21.78 4.18
CA GLU A 201 -4.18 -21.23 5.54
C GLU A 201 -3.52 -19.82 5.52
N PRO A 202 -3.98 -18.88 6.35
CA PRO A 202 -3.40 -17.54 6.43
C PRO A 202 -1.89 -17.54 6.72
N ALA A 203 -1.40 -18.49 7.48
CA ALA A 203 0.03 -18.64 7.76
C ALA A 203 0.83 -18.99 6.49
N ASP A 204 0.27 -19.84 5.61
CA ASP A 204 0.91 -20.21 4.34
C ASP A 204 0.87 -19.05 3.36
N ALA A 205 -0.26 -18.33 3.28
CA ALA A 205 -0.37 -17.10 2.48
C ALA A 205 0.69 -16.08 2.89
N ARG A 206 0.80 -15.82 4.19
CA ARG A 206 1.79 -14.89 4.75
C ARG A 206 3.22 -15.30 4.40
N ALA A 207 3.58 -16.57 4.61
CA ALA A 207 4.93 -17.06 4.32
C ALA A 207 5.30 -16.89 2.83
N ARG A 208 4.35 -17.16 1.90
CA ARG A 208 4.57 -16.97 0.46
C ARG A 208 4.77 -15.49 0.12
N LEU A 209 3.96 -14.59 0.67
CA LEU A 209 4.08 -13.15 0.45
C LEU A 209 5.39 -12.59 1.02
N GLU A 210 5.78 -12.96 2.24
CA GLU A 210 7.06 -12.56 2.85
C GLU A 210 8.26 -13.01 2.00
N ASN A 211 8.22 -14.25 1.48
CA ASN A 211 9.27 -14.75 0.58
C ASN A 211 9.33 -13.96 -0.74
N ALA A 212 8.18 -13.60 -1.31
CA ALA A 212 8.13 -12.82 -2.55
C ALA A 212 8.64 -11.39 -2.38
N VAL A 213 8.35 -10.75 -1.23
CA VAL A 213 8.92 -9.45 -0.86
C VAL A 213 10.44 -9.55 -0.75
N ALA A 214 10.95 -10.52 0.02
CA ALA A 214 12.39 -10.73 0.20
C ALA A 214 13.11 -11.03 -1.13
N ALA A 215 12.46 -11.76 -2.06
CA ALA A 215 13.02 -12.00 -3.40
C ALA A 215 13.11 -10.71 -4.23
N GLY A 216 12.22 -9.75 -4.02
CA GLY A 216 12.24 -8.44 -4.67
C GLY A 216 13.39 -7.55 -4.21
N GLU A 217 13.80 -7.68 -2.95
CA GLU A 217 14.88 -6.88 -2.34
C GLU A 217 16.29 -7.36 -2.73
N CYS A 218 16.44 -8.61 -3.27
CA CYS A 218 17.73 -9.10 -3.75
C CYS A 218 18.09 -8.45 -5.08
N PRO A 219 19.24 -7.74 -5.19
CA PRO A 219 19.74 -7.25 -6.47
C PRO A 219 20.02 -8.43 -7.42
N SER A 220 19.58 -8.29 -8.67
CA SER A 220 19.71 -9.30 -9.74
C SER A 220 21.13 -9.37 -10.27
#